data_93213ac410d5986ef4cf18296ec608d4
#
_entry.id   93213ac410d5986ef4cf18296ec608d4
#
_cell.length_a   1.000
_cell.length_b   1.000
_cell.length_c   1.000
_cell.angle_alpha   90.00
_cell.angle_beta   90.00
_cell.angle_gamma   90.00
#
_symmetry.space_group_name_H-M   'P 1'
#
loop_
_entity.id
_entity.type
_entity.pdbx_description
1 polymer ?
#
loop_
_entity_poly.entity_id
_entity_poly.type
_entity_poly.pdbx_seq_one_letter_code
_entity_poly.pdbx_strand_id
1 'polypeptide(L)'
;MAGGAANHFFFARKGLTPVPVGKAMNVTETTAATTCWGCGAPAGGEHFCAACGKIQPLPRGTDYFRFFGLPRKLWIEMGDLEARFHALSWKLHPDNFVRSSAAEREMSLEHSSQLNDAFRVLRDPVARVEYLLELEGVRKEGQTKQQAPPELLEEVFELNESLDELRAARAAHQAEQETAGLRRRLEEAARGFEARLEDVDRQLMAAAREWDVALDAGNSAAGSAVLARINEILNRRSYLRNLVRGVTQELGEA
;
A
#
# COMPACT_ATOMS: atom_id res chain seq x y z
N MET A 1 7.95 30.31 -23.54
CA MET A 1 7.94 30.47 -22.07
C MET A 1 6.56 30.11 -21.55
N ALA A 2 6.41 28.95 -20.97
CA ALA A 2 5.40 28.63 -19.96
C ALA A 2 5.68 27.19 -19.52
N GLY A 3 6.33 27.04 -18.37
CA GLY A 3 6.60 25.75 -17.76
C GLY A 3 5.35 25.24 -17.07
N GLY A 4 4.90 24.06 -17.45
CA GLY A 4 3.87 23.31 -16.76
C GLY A 4 4.47 22.51 -15.60
N ALA A 5 4.30 23.01 -14.39
CA ALA A 5 4.71 22.32 -13.18
C ALA A 5 3.76 21.14 -12.94
N ALA A 6 4.29 19.91 -13.01
CA ALA A 6 3.61 18.71 -12.53
C ALA A 6 3.47 18.82 -11.00
N ASN A 7 2.24 19.01 -10.54
CA ASN A 7 1.89 18.99 -9.13
C ASN A 7 2.04 17.56 -8.57
N HIS A 8 3.21 17.24 -8.05
CA HIS A 8 3.39 16.18 -7.07
C HIS A 8 2.76 16.65 -5.75
N PHE A 9 1.52 16.27 -5.49
CA PHE A 9 0.97 16.34 -4.15
C PHE A 9 1.65 15.29 -3.27
N PHE A 10 2.77 15.70 -2.67
CA PHE A 10 3.40 15.02 -1.55
C PHE A 10 2.59 15.37 -0.30
N PHE A 11 1.65 14.51 0.08
CA PHE A 11 1.07 14.58 1.43
C PHE A 11 2.10 14.01 2.42
N ALA A 12 2.79 14.89 3.11
CA ALA A 12 3.61 14.53 4.26
C ALA A 12 2.70 13.92 5.33
N ARG A 13 2.84 12.62 5.57
CA ARG A 13 2.24 11.92 6.71
C ARG A 13 2.89 12.44 7.99
N LYS A 14 2.23 13.34 8.70
CA LYS A 14 2.61 13.73 10.04
C LYS A 14 2.27 12.57 11.00
N GLY A 15 3.29 11.98 11.61
CA GLY A 15 3.19 11.40 12.94
C GLY A 15 3.08 9.91 13.13
N LEU A 16 3.80 9.06 12.36
CA LEU A 16 4.14 7.72 12.82
C LEU A 16 5.62 7.70 13.21
N THR A 17 5.90 7.79 14.50
CA THR A 17 7.23 7.52 15.02
C THR A 17 7.50 6.01 14.92
N PRO A 18 8.64 5.57 14.36
CA PRO A 18 8.98 4.15 14.32
C PRO A 18 9.18 3.62 15.75
N VAL A 19 8.46 2.56 16.08
CA VAL A 19 8.68 1.79 17.30
C VAL A 19 9.96 0.95 17.09
N PRO A 20 10.92 0.94 18.05
CA PRO A 20 12.16 0.20 17.88
C PRO A 20 11.91 -1.31 17.79
N VAL A 21 12.52 -1.92 16.78
CA VAL A 21 12.53 -3.36 16.54
C VAL A 21 13.33 -4.05 17.65
N GLY A 22 12.62 -4.79 18.49
CA GLY A 22 13.29 -5.62 19.50
C GLY A 22 12.30 -6.47 20.27
N LYS A 23 12.15 -7.70 19.85
CA LYS A 23 11.48 -8.88 20.41
C LYS A 23 10.23 -9.33 19.65
N ALA A 24 10.29 -10.60 19.25
CA ALA A 24 9.13 -11.37 18.79
C ALA A 24 7.98 -11.18 19.80
N MET A 25 6.94 -10.48 19.38
CA MET A 25 5.80 -10.21 20.26
C MET A 25 4.86 -11.39 20.19
N ASN A 26 4.85 -12.14 21.29
CA ASN A 26 3.72 -13.01 21.60
C ASN A 26 2.42 -12.22 21.49
N VAL A 27 1.41 -12.79 20.82
CA VAL A 27 0.07 -12.22 20.58
C VAL A 27 -0.76 -12.05 21.88
N THR A 28 -0.12 -11.92 23.01
CA THR A 28 -0.70 -11.52 24.29
C THR A 28 -0.08 -10.22 24.79
N GLU A 29 -0.05 -9.18 23.94
CA GLU A 29 0.03 -7.85 24.54
C GLU A 29 -1.31 -7.58 25.21
N THR A 30 -1.28 -7.72 26.51
CA THR A 30 -2.24 -7.17 27.44
C THR A 30 -2.41 -5.69 27.08
N THR A 31 -3.46 -5.37 26.33
CA THR A 31 -3.88 -3.99 26.14
C THR A 31 -4.06 -3.44 27.54
N ALA A 32 -3.16 -2.56 27.98
CA ALA A 32 -3.39 -1.80 29.20
C ALA A 32 -4.82 -1.27 29.10
N ALA A 33 -5.68 -1.72 30.03
CA ALA A 33 -7.09 -1.41 29.99
C ALA A 33 -7.23 0.11 30.03
N THR A 34 -7.39 0.70 28.85
CA THR A 34 -7.66 2.14 28.74
C THR A 34 -9.04 2.33 29.34
N THR A 35 -9.12 3.19 30.36
CA THR A 35 -10.41 3.56 30.95
C THR A 35 -11.09 4.59 30.07
N CYS A 36 -12.38 4.46 29.90
CA CYS A 36 -13.18 5.45 29.18
C CYS A 36 -13.04 6.83 29.83
N TRP A 37 -12.63 7.81 29.04
CA TRP A 37 -12.48 9.20 29.52
C TRP A 37 -13.80 9.82 30.01
N GLY A 38 -14.97 9.29 29.61
CA GLY A 38 -16.27 9.84 29.96
C GLY A 38 -16.95 9.19 31.16
N CYS A 39 -16.78 7.87 31.37
CA CYS A 39 -17.47 7.18 32.47
C CYS A 39 -16.56 6.29 33.34
N GLY A 40 -15.26 6.23 33.05
CA GLY A 40 -14.29 5.43 33.82
C GLY A 40 -14.39 3.92 33.62
N ALA A 41 -15.34 3.42 32.83
CA ALA A 41 -15.45 1.98 32.53
C ALA A 41 -14.26 1.52 31.68
N PRO A 42 -13.87 0.22 31.73
CA PRO A 42 -12.86 -0.32 30.83
C PRO A 42 -13.24 -0.07 29.36
N ALA A 43 -12.39 0.59 28.62
CA ALA A 43 -12.53 0.81 27.19
C ALA A 43 -11.55 -0.11 26.47
N GLY A 44 -12.06 -1.08 25.70
CA GLY A 44 -11.26 -2.13 25.05
C GLY A 44 -10.40 -1.66 23.87
N GLY A 45 -10.18 -0.35 23.70
CA GLY A 45 -9.46 0.23 22.56
C GLY A 45 -10.28 0.27 21.27
N GLU A 46 -11.60 0.19 21.39
CA GLU A 46 -12.56 0.36 20.30
C GLU A 46 -12.88 1.86 20.09
N HIS A 47 -13.50 2.19 18.96
CA HIS A 47 -13.89 3.56 18.62
C HIS A 47 -14.87 4.18 19.61
N PHE A 48 -15.66 3.37 20.29
CA PHE A 48 -16.70 3.81 21.23
C PHE A 48 -16.67 3.00 22.52
N CYS A 49 -16.97 3.65 23.62
CA CYS A 49 -17.13 2.97 24.89
C CYS A 49 -18.42 2.11 24.89
N ALA A 50 -18.29 0.83 25.20
CA ALA A 50 -19.44 -0.08 25.27
C ALA A 50 -20.44 0.30 26.37
N ALA A 51 -19.98 0.95 27.47
CA ALA A 51 -20.83 1.31 28.59
C ALA A 51 -21.62 2.63 28.39
N CYS A 52 -20.99 3.66 27.81
CA CYS A 52 -21.63 4.98 27.70
C CYS A 52 -21.77 5.50 26.26
N GLY A 53 -21.30 4.76 25.25
CA GLY A 53 -21.40 5.11 23.83
C GLY A 53 -20.50 6.27 23.39
N LYS A 54 -19.72 6.89 24.26
CA LYS A 54 -18.84 8.01 23.90
C LYS A 54 -17.69 7.55 23.02
N ILE A 55 -17.36 8.37 22.01
CA ILE A 55 -16.18 8.17 21.18
C ILE A 55 -14.92 8.17 22.05
N GLN A 56 -13.99 7.28 21.75
CA GLN A 56 -12.76 7.06 22.52
C GLN A 56 -11.54 7.41 21.67
N PRO A 57 -10.47 7.94 22.28
CA PRO A 57 -9.20 8.07 21.57
C PRO A 57 -8.66 6.66 21.24
N LEU A 58 -8.15 6.50 20.04
CA LEU A 58 -7.49 5.25 19.65
C LEU A 58 -6.13 5.12 20.34
N PRO A 59 -5.74 3.90 20.75
CA PRO A 59 -4.40 3.65 21.26
C PRO A 59 -3.32 4.12 20.28
N ARG A 60 -2.23 4.66 20.80
CA ARG A 60 -1.08 5.04 19.97
C ARG A 60 -0.56 3.83 19.19
N GLY A 61 -0.30 4.02 17.90
CA GLY A 61 0.16 2.95 17.04
C GLY A 61 -0.93 1.97 16.57
N THR A 62 -2.21 2.34 16.70
CA THR A 62 -3.29 1.58 16.08
C THR A 62 -3.06 1.51 14.58
N ASP A 63 -2.79 0.30 14.06
CA ASP A 63 -2.66 0.06 12.64
C ASP A 63 -4.02 -0.05 11.94
N TYR A 64 -4.03 -0.02 10.62
CA TYR A 64 -5.27 -0.01 9.82
C TYR A 64 -6.07 -1.31 9.93
N PHE A 65 -5.41 -2.46 10.13
CA PHE A 65 -6.10 -3.73 10.39
C PHE A 65 -6.85 -3.65 11.72
N ARG A 66 -6.17 -3.23 12.77
CA ARG A 66 -6.77 -3.05 14.10
C ARG A 66 -7.87 -1.98 14.08
N PHE A 67 -7.70 -0.91 13.30
CA PHE A 67 -8.72 0.13 13.13
C PHE A 67 -10.06 -0.45 12.65
N PHE A 68 -10.01 -1.43 11.74
CA PHE A 68 -11.20 -2.15 11.25
C PHE A 68 -11.57 -3.37 12.09
N GLY A 69 -10.87 -3.69 13.17
CA GLY A 69 -11.06 -4.91 13.94
C GLY A 69 -10.74 -6.17 13.12
N LEU A 70 -9.74 -6.09 12.25
CA LEU A 70 -9.29 -7.18 11.39
C LEU A 70 -7.94 -7.73 11.88
N PRO A 71 -7.67 -9.03 11.71
CA PRO A 71 -6.32 -9.56 11.84
C PRO A 71 -5.43 -9.01 10.73
N ARG A 72 -4.09 -9.05 10.92
CA ARG A 72 -3.10 -8.62 9.92
C ARG A 72 -2.98 -9.62 8.77
N LYS A 73 -4.10 -10.02 8.17
CA LYS A 73 -4.18 -10.91 7.02
C LYS A 73 -4.11 -10.13 5.72
N LEU A 74 -3.45 -10.72 4.73
CA LEU A 74 -3.36 -10.16 3.39
C LEU A 74 -4.56 -10.54 2.51
N TRP A 75 -5.27 -11.61 2.85
CA TRP A 75 -6.56 -11.92 2.25
C TRP A 75 -7.68 -11.30 3.08
N ILE A 76 -8.35 -10.30 2.52
CA ILE A 76 -9.51 -9.64 3.13
C ILE A 76 -10.69 -9.81 2.19
N GLU A 77 -11.82 -10.27 2.70
CA GLU A 77 -13.06 -10.30 1.95
C GLU A 77 -13.55 -8.85 1.74
N MET A 78 -13.64 -8.45 0.47
CA MET A 78 -13.92 -7.04 0.15
C MET A 78 -15.29 -6.58 0.61
N GLY A 79 -16.31 -7.45 0.50
CA GLY A 79 -17.66 -7.14 0.99
C GLY A 79 -17.69 -6.87 2.51
N ASP A 80 -16.91 -7.61 3.28
CA ASP A 80 -16.80 -7.40 4.72
C ASP A 80 -16.08 -6.09 5.06
N LEU A 81 -15.01 -5.77 4.32
CA LEU A 81 -14.27 -4.52 4.51
C LEU A 81 -15.17 -3.30 4.18
N GLU A 82 -15.91 -3.36 3.08
CA GLU A 82 -16.85 -2.31 2.67
C GLU A 82 -17.98 -2.15 3.68
N ALA A 83 -18.56 -3.24 4.16
CA ALA A 83 -19.61 -3.19 5.18
C ALA A 83 -19.12 -2.53 6.48
N ARG A 84 -17.89 -2.87 6.92
CA ARG A 84 -17.27 -2.25 8.10
C ARG A 84 -16.97 -0.76 7.85
N PHE A 85 -16.48 -0.41 6.66
CA PHE A 85 -16.24 0.98 6.28
C PHE A 85 -17.52 1.81 6.36
N HIS A 86 -18.61 1.34 5.76
CA HIS A 86 -19.90 2.04 5.80
C HIS A 86 -20.45 2.16 7.23
N ALA A 87 -20.36 1.09 8.01
CA ALA A 87 -20.82 1.11 9.42
C ALA A 87 -20.03 2.11 10.27
N LEU A 88 -18.70 2.15 10.12
CA LEU A 88 -17.84 3.10 10.83
C LEU A 88 -18.01 4.52 10.30
N SER A 89 -18.11 4.72 8.99
CA SER A 89 -18.34 6.02 8.38
C SER A 89 -19.60 6.68 8.90
N TRP A 90 -20.69 5.91 9.01
CA TRP A 90 -21.94 6.38 9.60
C TRP A 90 -21.78 6.79 11.07
N LYS A 91 -21.13 5.95 11.89
CA LYS A 91 -20.97 6.19 13.33
C LYS A 91 -20.00 7.34 13.64
N LEU A 92 -18.92 7.45 12.87
CA LEU A 92 -17.83 8.42 13.09
C LEU A 92 -18.09 9.75 12.39
N HIS A 93 -19.18 9.89 11.61
CA HIS A 93 -19.42 11.09 10.82
C HIS A 93 -19.47 12.35 11.69
N PRO A 94 -18.72 13.42 11.33
CA PRO A 94 -18.66 14.64 12.13
C PRO A 94 -20.01 15.28 12.46
N ASP A 95 -21.00 15.12 11.56
CA ASP A 95 -22.35 15.66 11.77
C ASP A 95 -23.03 15.05 13.01
N ASN A 96 -22.68 13.82 13.39
CA ASN A 96 -23.20 13.20 14.61
C ASN A 96 -22.68 13.87 15.88
N PHE A 97 -21.59 14.65 15.79
CA PHE A 97 -20.89 15.27 16.91
C PHE A 97 -21.05 16.80 16.97
N VAL A 98 -21.87 17.41 16.11
CA VAL A 98 -22.06 18.87 16.05
C VAL A 98 -22.43 19.45 17.42
N ARG A 99 -23.23 18.73 18.22
CA ARG A 99 -23.68 19.14 19.56
C ARG A 99 -22.83 18.57 20.70
N SER A 100 -21.77 17.80 20.37
CA SER A 100 -20.89 17.17 21.35
C SER A 100 -19.78 18.13 21.80
N SER A 101 -18.96 17.72 22.77
CA SER A 101 -17.81 18.48 23.24
C SER A 101 -16.78 18.75 22.13
N ALA A 102 -15.92 19.73 22.29
CA ALA A 102 -14.84 20.01 21.35
C ALA A 102 -13.94 18.79 21.14
N ALA A 103 -13.61 18.06 22.22
CA ALA A 103 -12.80 16.86 22.15
C ALA A 103 -13.47 15.72 21.34
N GLU A 104 -14.78 15.52 21.48
CA GLU A 104 -15.51 14.51 20.71
C GLU A 104 -15.56 14.87 19.21
N ARG A 105 -15.74 16.16 18.89
CA ARG A 105 -15.69 16.63 17.49
C ARG A 105 -14.31 16.41 16.87
N GLU A 106 -13.24 16.72 17.59
CA GLU A 106 -11.87 16.52 17.14
C GLU A 106 -11.57 15.04 16.90
N MET A 107 -11.92 14.16 17.85
CA MET A 107 -11.80 12.70 17.69
C MET A 107 -12.60 12.18 16.50
N SER A 108 -13.82 12.67 16.27
CA SER A 108 -14.63 12.30 15.11
C SER A 108 -13.95 12.66 13.80
N LEU A 109 -13.40 13.86 13.66
CA LEU A 109 -12.66 14.29 12.46
C LEU A 109 -11.41 13.44 12.24
N GLU A 110 -10.63 13.20 13.29
CA GLU A 110 -9.42 12.38 13.24
C GLU A 110 -9.74 10.94 12.80
N HIS A 111 -10.74 10.31 13.46
CA HIS A 111 -11.15 8.94 13.12
C HIS A 111 -11.75 8.85 11.71
N SER A 112 -12.52 9.84 11.26
CA SER A 112 -13.05 9.85 9.89
C SER A 112 -11.95 9.96 8.83
N SER A 113 -10.92 10.77 9.10
CA SER A 113 -9.74 10.85 8.22
C SER A 113 -8.98 9.54 8.18
N GLN A 114 -8.72 8.96 9.35
CA GLN A 114 -8.00 7.68 9.46
C GLN A 114 -8.80 6.52 8.86
N LEU A 115 -10.12 6.51 8.97
CA LEU A 115 -11.02 5.55 8.33
C LEU A 115 -10.84 5.53 6.81
N ASN A 116 -10.82 6.71 6.18
CA ASN A 116 -10.65 6.84 4.75
C ASN A 116 -9.26 6.37 4.29
N ASP A 117 -8.21 6.73 5.03
CA ASP A 117 -6.84 6.29 4.74
C ASP A 117 -6.70 4.78 4.90
N ALA A 118 -7.21 4.22 5.99
CA ALA A 118 -7.20 2.79 6.25
C ALA A 118 -7.96 2.00 5.18
N PHE A 119 -9.15 2.46 4.79
CA PHE A 119 -9.93 1.82 3.73
C PHE A 119 -9.19 1.85 2.39
N ARG A 120 -8.64 3.00 2.01
CA ARG A 120 -7.88 3.17 0.76
C ARG A 120 -6.69 2.20 0.68
N VAL A 121 -5.97 2.02 1.78
CA VAL A 121 -4.81 1.11 1.84
C VAL A 121 -5.26 -0.35 1.86
N LEU A 122 -6.23 -0.69 2.71
CA LEU A 122 -6.62 -2.09 2.88
C LEU A 122 -7.44 -2.66 1.71
N ARG A 123 -8.14 -1.83 0.93
CA ARG A 123 -8.87 -2.30 -0.25
C ARG A 123 -7.97 -2.67 -1.42
N ASP A 124 -6.80 -2.04 -1.55
CA ASP A 124 -5.84 -2.34 -2.61
C ASP A 124 -4.90 -3.47 -2.17
N PRO A 125 -4.87 -4.61 -2.86
CA PRO A 125 -4.05 -5.75 -2.45
C PRO A 125 -2.55 -5.43 -2.37
N VAL A 126 -2.04 -4.61 -3.28
CA VAL A 126 -0.61 -4.25 -3.31
C VAL A 126 -0.29 -3.25 -2.21
N ALA A 127 -1.10 -2.19 -2.06
CA ALA A 127 -0.92 -1.22 -0.99
C ALA A 127 -1.03 -1.87 0.40
N ARG A 128 -1.92 -2.85 0.57
CA ARG A 128 -2.07 -3.64 1.79
C ARG A 128 -0.81 -4.44 2.11
N VAL A 129 -0.24 -5.09 1.10
CA VAL A 129 1.03 -5.83 1.26
C VAL A 129 2.17 -4.89 1.62
N GLU A 130 2.32 -3.77 0.92
CA GLU A 130 3.34 -2.75 1.21
C GLU A 130 3.20 -2.25 2.65
N TYR A 131 1.99 -1.94 3.06
CA TYR A 131 1.68 -1.49 4.42
C TYR A 131 2.02 -2.55 5.48
N LEU A 132 1.71 -3.83 5.24
CA LEU A 132 2.08 -4.91 6.16
C LEU A 132 3.60 -5.02 6.30
N LEU A 133 4.36 -4.95 5.21
CA LEU A 133 5.83 -4.98 5.25
C LEU A 133 6.43 -3.81 6.05
N GLU A 134 5.79 -2.63 5.99
CA GLU A 134 6.17 -1.48 6.82
C GLU A 134 5.89 -1.75 8.30
N LEU A 135 4.72 -2.29 8.64
CA LEU A 135 4.34 -2.65 10.00
C LEU A 135 5.28 -3.69 10.62
N GLU A 136 5.70 -4.67 9.83
CA GLU A 136 6.62 -5.74 10.26
C GLU A 136 8.10 -5.33 10.17
N GLY A 137 8.39 -4.08 9.78
CA GLY A 137 9.75 -3.53 9.72
C GLY A 137 10.64 -4.12 8.62
N VAL A 138 10.07 -4.88 7.69
CA VAL A 138 10.79 -5.48 6.54
C VAL A 138 11.10 -4.43 5.49
N ARG A 139 10.24 -3.44 5.35
CA ARG A 139 10.39 -2.33 4.40
C ARG A 139 10.35 -0.99 5.13
N LYS A 140 11.18 -0.04 4.72
CA LYS A 140 11.09 1.34 5.19
C LYS A 140 10.33 2.18 4.17
N GLU A 141 9.53 3.11 4.64
CA GLU A 141 8.84 4.08 3.80
C GLU A 141 9.81 4.74 2.82
N GLY A 142 9.48 4.74 1.52
CA GLY A 142 10.32 5.34 0.47
C GLY A 142 11.52 4.51 0.00
N GLN A 143 11.78 3.33 0.57
CA GLN A 143 12.83 2.42 0.07
C GLN A 143 12.34 1.58 -1.11
N THR A 144 12.24 2.20 -2.28
CA THR A 144 12.16 1.47 -3.54
C THR A 144 13.58 1.29 -4.06
N LYS A 145 14.24 0.20 -3.70
CA LYS A 145 15.49 -0.18 -4.37
C LYS A 145 15.12 -0.63 -5.78
N GLN A 146 15.20 0.30 -6.72
CA GLN A 146 15.03 0.01 -8.15
C GLN A 146 16.38 -0.50 -8.71
N GLN A 147 16.80 -1.69 -8.28
CA GLN A 147 17.86 -2.40 -8.99
C GLN A 147 17.20 -3.33 -9.98
N ALA A 148 17.68 -3.28 -11.24
CA ALA A 148 17.25 -4.24 -12.24
C ALA A 148 17.53 -5.65 -11.75
N PRO A 149 16.54 -6.56 -11.75
CA PRO A 149 16.79 -7.95 -11.50
C PRO A 149 17.86 -8.45 -12.49
N PRO A 150 18.87 -9.21 -12.02
CA PRO A 150 19.95 -9.67 -12.89
C PRO A 150 19.46 -10.39 -14.16
N GLU A 151 18.37 -11.11 -14.04
CA GLU A 151 17.73 -11.85 -15.14
C GLU A 151 17.07 -10.95 -16.21
N LEU A 152 16.91 -9.66 -15.95
CA LEU A 152 16.30 -8.70 -16.88
C LEU A 152 17.31 -7.70 -17.47
N LEU A 153 18.59 -7.79 -17.07
CA LEU A 153 19.58 -6.77 -17.44
C LEU A 153 19.79 -6.67 -18.96
N GLU A 154 19.89 -7.81 -19.65
CA GLU A 154 20.10 -7.86 -21.10
C GLU A 154 18.90 -7.26 -21.85
N GLU A 155 17.69 -7.71 -21.53
CA GLU A 155 16.46 -7.22 -22.16
C GLU A 155 16.21 -5.74 -21.88
N VAL A 156 16.58 -5.27 -20.70
CA VAL A 156 16.47 -3.84 -20.34
C VAL A 156 17.48 -3.02 -21.12
N PHE A 157 18.67 -3.53 -21.37
CA PHE A 157 19.67 -2.87 -22.20
C PHE A 157 19.17 -2.71 -23.64
N GLU A 158 18.68 -3.80 -24.26
CA GLU A 158 18.11 -3.78 -25.62
C GLU A 158 16.88 -2.85 -25.71
N LEU A 159 16.06 -2.83 -24.67
CA LEU A 159 14.91 -1.93 -24.58
C LEU A 159 15.35 -0.46 -24.58
N ASN A 160 16.34 -0.11 -23.74
CA ASN A 160 16.84 1.26 -23.65
C ASN A 160 17.48 1.71 -24.97
N GLU A 161 18.24 0.84 -25.64
CA GLU A 161 18.80 1.11 -26.96
C GLU A 161 17.69 1.41 -27.99
N SER A 162 16.64 0.60 -28.02
CA SER A 162 15.49 0.82 -28.91
C SER A 162 14.72 2.11 -28.58
N LEU A 163 14.62 2.48 -27.31
CA LEU A 163 14.01 3.75 -26.88
C LEU A 163 14.85 4.95 -27.33
N ASP A 164 16.17 4.87 -27.19
CA ASP A 164 17.08 5.95 -27.60
C ASP A 164 17.10 6.10 -29.13
N GLU A 165 17.05 5.00 -29.89
CA GLU A 165 16.86 5.02 -31.34
C GLU A 165 15.56 5.74 -31.74
N LEU A 166 14.44 5.43 -31.07
CA LEU A 166 13.14 6.05 -31.35
C LEU A 166 13.18 7.56 -31.06
N ARG A 167 13.80 7.96 -29.94
CA ARG A 167 13.98 9.38 -29.58
C ARG A 167 14.84 10.12 -30.62
N ALA A 168 15.93 9.50 -31.05
CA ALA A 168 16.81 10.08 -32.08
C ALA A 168 16.07 10.23 -33.42
N ALA A 169 15.31 9.23 -33.85
CA ALA A 169 14.53 9.29 -35.07
C ALA A 169 13.45 10.39 -35.03
N ARG A 170 12.78 10.59 -33.89
CA ARG A 170 11.84 11.70 -33.69
C ARG A 170 12.55 13.07 -33.77
N ALA A 171 13.68 13.20 -33.10
CA ALA A 171 14.46 14.44 -33.14
C ALA A 171 14.95 14.80 -34.55
N ALA A 172 15.19 13.78 -35.39
CA ALA A 172 15.56 13.94 -36.79
C ALA A 172 14.35 14.13 -37.72
N HIS A 173 13.13 14.19 -37.21
CA HIS A 173 11.86 14.28 -37.96
C HIS A 173 11.71 13.20 -39.05
N GLN A 174 12.17 11.97 -38.75
CA GLN A 174 12.03 10.85 -39.66
C GLN A 174 10.55 10.52 -39.89
N ALA A 175 10.22 10.00 -41.08
CA ALA A 175 8.86 9.62 -41.42
C ALA A 175 8.36 8.47 -40.53
N GLU A 176 7.07 8.46 -40.22
CA GLU A 176 6.44 7.43 -39.36
C GLU A 176 6.68 6.01 -39.90
N GLN A 177 6.75 5.85 -41.22
CA GLN A 177 7.04 4.56 -41.86
C GLN A 177 8.45 4.04 -41.54
N GLU A 178 9.43 4.93 -41.36
CA GLU A 178 10.81 4.56 -41.03
C GLU A 178 10.94 4.10 -39.57
N THR A 179 10.12 4.65 -38.68
CA THR A 179 10.11 4.32 -37.25
C THR A 179 9.15 3.17 -36.90
N ALA A 180 8.29 2.73 -37.84
CA ALA A 180 7.28 1.69 -37.59
C ALA A 180 7.88 0.36 -37.10
N GLY A 181 9.07 -0.01 -37.57
CA GLY A 181 9.78 -1.21 -37.12
C GLY A 181 10.23 -1.12 -35.65
N LEU A 182 10.73 0.05 -35.25
CA LEU A 182 11.14 0.35 -33.85
C LEU A 182 9.93 0.34 -32.92
N ARG A 183 8.85 1.00 -33.31
CA ARG A 183 7.60 1.04 -32.54
C ARG A 183 7.05 -0.37 -32.29
N ARG A 184 7.03 -1.23 -33.33
CA ARG A 184 6.59 -2.62 -33.19
C ARG A 184 7.45 -3.41 -32.20
N ARG A 185 8.78 -3.28 -32.26
CA ARG A 185 9.69 -3.93 -31.28
C ARG A 185 9.43 -3.47 -29.87
N LEU A 186 9.23 -2.17 -29.64
CA LEU A 186 8.90 -1.61 -28.33
C LEU A 186 7.54 -2.08 -27.81
N GLU A 187 6.52 -2.17 -28.68
CA GLU A 187 5.21 -2.72 -28.33
C GLU A 187 5.27 -4.22 -27.97
N GLU A 188 6.10 -4.99 -28.67
CA GLU A 188 6.33 -6.41 -28.36
C GLU A 188 7.05 -6.56 -27.01
N ALA A 189 8.08 -5.75 -26.74
CA ALA A 189 8.77 -5.72 -25.47
C ALA A 189 7.81 -5.32 -24.32
N ALA A 190 6.97 -4.30 -24.52
CA ALA A 190 5.97 -3.88 -23.53
C ALA A 190 5.02 -5.03 -23.19
N ARG A 191 4.46 -5.71 -24.19
CA ARG A 191 3.59 -6.90 -23.97
C ARG A 191 4.31 -8.03 -23.23
N GLY A 192 5.60 -8.25 -23.52
CA GLY A 192 6.41 -9.21 -22.80
C GLY A 192 6.58 -8.87 -21.32
N PHE A 193 6.83 -7.61 -20.99
CA PHE A 193 6.93 -7.13 -19.61
C PHE A 193 5.56 -7.11 -18.90
N GLU A 194 4.47 -6.81 -19.59
CA GLU A 194 3.10 -6.89 -19.05
C GLU A 194 2.76 -8.33 -18.65
N ALA A 195 3.04 -9.32 -19.50
CA ALA A 195 2.82 -10.74 -19.19
C ALA A 195 3.63 -11.19 -17.95
N ARG A 196 4.88 -10.70 -17.82
CA ARG A 196 5.71 -10.98 -16.63
C ARG A 196 5.17 -10.27 -15.38
N LEU A 197 4.65 -9.06 -15.53
CA LEU A 197 4.02 -8.32 -14.43
C LEU A 197 2.81 -9.07 -13.89
N GLU A 198 1.96 -9.61 -14.77
CA GLU A 198 0.83 -10.47 -14.39
C GLU A 198 1.28 -11.73 -13.64
N ASP A 199 2.40 -12.35 -14.08
CA ASP A 199 2.95 -13.52 -13.39
C ASP A 199 3.46 -13.16 -11.99
N VAL A 200 4.17 -12.04 -11.87
CA VAL A 200 4.64 -11.51 -10.58
C VAL A 200 3.45 -11.16 -9.66
N ASP A 201 2.35 -10.65 -10.19
CA ASP A 201 1.12 -10.39 -9.42
C ASP A 201 0.49 -11.70 -8.92
N ARG A 202 0.48 -12.76 -9.72
CA ARG A 202 0.04 -14.10 -9.26
C ARG A 202 0.94 -14.64 -8.14
N GLN A 203 2.28 -14.49 -8.28
CA GLN A 203 3.23 -14.90 -7.25
C GLN A 203 3.03 -14.12 -5.95
N LEU A 204 2.76 -12.81 -6.04
CA LEU A 204 2.48 -11.97 -4.88
C LEU A 204 1.23 -12.44 -4.13
N MET A 205 0.15 -12.73 -4.85
CA MET A 205 -1.09 -13.23 -4.24
C MET A 205 -0.94 -14.63 -3.63
N ALA A 206 -0.13 -15.50 -4.24
CA ALA A 206 0.20 -16.80 -3.66
C ALA A 206 0.99 -16.65 -2.35
N ALA A 207 2.03 -15.82 -2.35
CA ALA A 207 2.83 -15.54 -1.15
C ALA A 207 2.00 -14.87 -0.05
N ALA A 208 1.05 -14.01 -0.40
CA ALA A 208 0.12 -13.40 0.55
C ALA A 208 -0.74 -14.44 1.28
N ARG A 209 -1.22 -15.47 0.58
CA ARG A 209 -1.95 -16.58 1.21
C ARG A 209 -1.07 -17.42 2.13
N GLU A 210 0.18 -17.65 1.75
CA GLU A 210 1.13 -18.36 2.61
C GLU A 210 1.42 -17.58 3.91
N TRP A 211 1.48 -16.24 3.84
CA TRP A 211 1.55 -15.42 5.04
C TRP A 211 0.35 -15.64 5.96
N ASP A 212 -0.86 -15.62 5.42
CA ASP A 212 -2.07 -15.81 6.20
C ASP A 212 -2.10 -17.18 6.88
N VAL A 213 -1.64 -18.24 6.20
CA VAL A 213 -1.49 -19.59 6.76
C VAL A 213 -0.45 -19.61 7.89
N ALA A 214 0.71 -18.96 7.69
CA ALA A 214 1.76 -18.89 8.71
C ALA A 214 1.29 -18.11 9.94
N LEU A 215 0.51 -17.04 9.75
CA LEU A 215 -0.10 -16.25 10.80
C LEU A 215 -1.10 -17.07 11.62
N ASP A 216 -2.01 -17.79 10.95
CA ASP A 216 -3.00 -18.65 11.61
C ASP A 216 -2.34 -19.80 12.39
N ALA A 217 -1.22 -20.32 11.91
CA ALA A 217 -0.44 -21.36 12.58
C ALA A 217 0.43 -20.82 13.74
N GLY A 218 0.52 -19.49 13.92
CA GLY A 218 1.42 -18.88 14.91
C GLY A 218 2.92 -19.11 14.60
N ASN A 219 3.26 -19.45 13.37
CA ASN A 219 4.62 -19.79 12.96
C ASN A 219 5.39 -18.52 12.51
N SER A 220 6.02 -17.82 13.47
CA SER A 220 6.74 -16.58 13.23
C SER A 220 7.95 -16.74 12.29
N ALA A 221 8.65 -17.88 12.33
CA ALA A 221 9.81 -18.13 11.47
C ALA A 221 9.39 -18.29 10.01
N ALA A 222 8.33 -19.07 9.74
CA ALA A 222 7.74 -19.20 8.41
C ALA A 222 7.21 -17.84 7.92
N GLY A 223 6.52 -17.10 8.79
CA GLY A 223 6.02 -15.76 8.48
C GLY A 223 7.13 -14.81 8.03
N SER A 224 8.24 -14.73 8.77
CA SER A 224 9.38 -13.88 8.43
C SER A 224 9.99 -14.24 7.06
N ALA A 225 10.12 -15.53 6.75
CA ALA A 225 10.63 -15.99 5.46
C ALA A 225 9.69 -15.60 4.29
N VAL A 226 8.38 -15.72 4.50
CA VAL A 226 7.36 -15.32 3.52
C VAL A 226 7.39 -13.81 3.30
N LEU A 227 7.51 -12.98 4.35
CA LEU A 227 7.59 -11.52 4.22
C LEU A 227 8.83 -11.08 3.45
N ALA A 228 9.99 -11.72 3.68
CA ALA A 228 11.20 -11.45 2.92
C ALA A 228 10.99 -11.72 1.41
N ARG A 229 10.38 -12.86 1.08
CA ARG A 229 10.04 -13.22 -0.30
C ARG A 229 9.03 -12.25 -0.93
N ILE A 230 8.00 -11.85 -0.20
CA ILE A 230 7.02 -10.85 -0.65
C ILE A 230 7.72 -9.53 -0.99
N ASN A 231 8.68 -9.09 -0.18
CA ASN A 231 9.42 -7.86 -0.45
C ASN A 231 10.26 -7.95 -1.74
N GLU A 232 10.87 -9.09 -2.03
CA GLU A 232 11.58 -9.33 -3.30
C GLU A 232 10.62 -9.30 -4.50
N ILE A 233 9.47 -9.95 -4.38
CA ILE A 233 8.41 -9.95 -5.41
C ILE A 233 7.93 -8.51 -5.69
N LEU A 234 7.68 -7.71 -4.65
CA LEU A 234 7.27 -6.33 -4.79
C LEU A 234 8.34 -5.45 -5.46
N ASN A 235 9.62 -5.68 -5.18
CA ASN A 235 10.71 -4.95 -5.83
C ASN A 235 10.74 -5.27 -7.34
N ARG A 236 10.62 -6.55 -7.71
CA ARG A 236 10.53 -6.99 -9.11
C ARG A 236 9.29 -6.39 -9.79
N ARG A 237 8.14 -6.45 -9.13
CA ARG A 237 6.89 -5.85 -9.60
C ARG A 237 7.03 -4.35 -9.90
N SER A 238 7.59 -3.61 -8.96
CA SER A 238 7.78 -2.16 -9.10
C SER A 238 8.70 -1.83 -10.28
N TYR A 239 9.74 -2.63 -10.47
CA TYR A 239 10.66 -2.48 -11.58
C TYR A 239 9.97 -2.72 -12.94
N LEU A 240 9.29 -3.87 -13.10
CA LEU A 240 8.55 -4.20 -14.33
C LEU A 240 7.48 -3.16 -14.67
N ARG A 241 6.72 -2.71 -13.66
CA ARG A 241 5.71 -1.65 -13.85
C ARG A 241 6.31 -0.34 -14.36
N ASN A 242 7.50 0.02 -13.88
CA ASN A 242 8.19 1.22 -14.35
C ASN A 242 8.69 1.06 -15.79
N LEU A 243 9.17 -0.12 -16.18
CA LEU A 243 9.55 -0.41 -17.57
C LEU A 243 8.34 -0.28 -18.51
N VAL A 244 7.25 -0.98 -18.19
CA VAL A 244 6.01 -0.91 -19.00
C VAL A 244 5.56 0.54 -19.15
N ARG A 245 5.47 1.28 -18.03
CA ARG A 245 5.05 2.69 -18.04
C ARG A 245 5.97 3.56 -18.90
N GLY A 246 7.29 3.37 -18.81
CA GLY A 246 8.27 4.11 -19.59
C GLY A 246 8.09 3.89 -21.09
N VAL A 247 7.94 2.62 -21.50
CA VAL A 247 7.71 2.29 -22.92
C VAL A 247 6.37 2.83 -23.41
N THR A 248 5.29 2.65 -22.64
CA THR A 248 3.95 3.12 -23.02
C THR A 248 3.92 4.65 -23.16
N GLN A 249 4.61 5.38 -22.28
CA GLN A 249 4.73 6.83 -22.37
C GLN A 249 5.45 7.23 -23.67
N GLU A 250 6.59 6.64 -23.98
CA GLU A 250 7.34 6.93 -25.20
C GLU A 250 6.54 6.59 -26.47
N LEU A 251 5.77 5.52 -26.47
CA LEU A 251 4.90 5.16 -27.60
C LEU A 251 3.70 6.10 -27.75
N GLY A 252 3.20 6.68 -26.65
CA GLY A 252 2.06 7.59 -26.63
C GLY A 252 2.36 9.06 -26.92
N GLU A 253 3.63 9.47 -26.88
CA GLU A 253 4.08 10.84 -27.21
C GLU A 253 4.24 11.10 -28.73
N ALA A 254 3.39 10.47 -29.56
CA ALA A 254 3.40 10.61 -31.02
C ALA A 254 2.40 11.67 -31.48
#